data_d921039327ba2cd14a33bb881a6b4294
#
_entry.id   d921039327ba2cd14a33bb881a6b4294
#
_cell.length_a   1.000
_cell.length_b   1.000
_cell.length_c   1.000
_cell.angle_alpha   90.00
_cell.angle_beta   90.00
_cell.angle_gamma   90.00
#
_symmetry.space_group_name_H-M   'P 1'
#
loop_
_entity.id
_entity.type
_entity.pdbx_description
1 polymer ?
#
loop_
_entity_poly.entity_id
_entity_poly.type
_entity_poly.pdbx_seq_one_letter_code
_entity_poly.pdbx_strand_id
1 'polypeptide(L)'
;MGEGLEFKLKDDIKSKIKFLENIADVEIDNISSATYSILIVKTNNRPKLLYDISKILLKNKIIISMAKISTNGDFVEDSFHLRSEYGSKIQNEIMIKNLKTEIQNKLNQNLSNAI
;
A
#
# COMPACT_ATOMS: atom_id res chain seq x y z
N MET A 1 -6.99 -32.27 -20.22
CA MET A 1 -5.75 -32.52 -19.47
C MET A 1 -4.80 -31.33 -19.44
N GLY A 2 -4.56 -30.64 -20.57
CA GLY A 2 -3.69 -29.47 -20.62
C GLY A 2 -4.20 -28.25 -19.89
N GLU A 3 -5.49 -27.99 -19.96
CA GLU A 3 -6.06 -26.76 -19.37
C GLU A 3 -5.92 -26.69 -17.86
N GLY A 4 -6.16 -27.80 -17.15
CA GLY A 4 -6.02 -27.83 -15.69
C GLY A 4 -4.58 -27.64 -15.24
N LEU A 5 -3.65 -28.22 -15.98
CA LEU A 5 -2.23 -28.10 -15.67
C LEU A 5 -1.73 -26.67 -15.93
N GLU A 6 -2.14 -26.07 -17.06
CA GLU A 6 -1.76 -24.69 -17.39
C GLU A 6 -2.26 -23.69 -16.36
N PHE A 7 -3.51 -23.86 -15.92
CA PHE A 7 -4.10 -22.99 -14.91
C PHE A 7 -3.31 -23.05 -13.60
N LYS A 8 -2.96 -24.25 -13.18
CA LYS A 8 -2.20 -24.47 -11.96
C LYS A 8 -0.80 -23.84 -12.02
N LEU A 9 -0.15 -23.96 -13.18
CA LEU A 9 1.16 -23.36 -13.39
C LEU A 9 1.10 -21.84 -13.34
N LYS A 10 0.04 -21.24 -13.92
CA LYS A 10 -0.13 -19.79 -13.87
C LYS A 10 -0.29 -19.28 -12.45
N ASP A 11 -1.08 -19.97 -11.64
CA ASP A 11 -1.26 -19.57 -10.23
C ASP A 11 0.03 -19.72 -9.45
N ASP A 12 0.77 -20.79 -9.65
CA ASP A 12 2.06 -21.00 -9.00
C ASP A 12 3.06 -19.93 -9.39
N ILE A 13 3.11 -19.57 -10.67
CA ILE A 13 4.00 -18.52 -11.17
C ILE A 13 3.63 -17.19 -10.56
N LYS A 14 2.34 -16.84 -10.53
CA LYS A 14 1.88 -15.59 -9.93
C LYS A 14 2.24 -15.50 -8.45
N SER A 15 2.06 -16.61 -7.71
CA SER A 15 2.40 -16.66 -6.30
C SER A 15 3.90 -16.50 -6.09
N LYS A 16 4.71 -17.15 -6.90
CA LYS A 16 6.17 -17.04 -6.82
C LYS A 16 6.65 -15.65 -7.19
N ILE A 17 6.07 -15.04 -8.22
CA ILE A 17 6.40 -13.67 -8.61
C ILE A 17 6.08 -12.70 -7.48
N LYS A 18 4.89 -12.80 -6.89
CA LYS A 18 4.51 -11.97 -5.73
C LYS A 18 5.46 -12.16 -4.56
N PHE A 19 5.83 -13.39 -4.28
CA PHE A 19 6.73 -13.71 -3.20
C PHE A 19 8.13 -13.14 -3.44
N LEU A 20 8.65 -13.32 -4.65
CA LEU A 20 9.98 -12.86 -5.02
C LEU A 20 10.06 -11.35 -5.13
N GLU A 21 9.05 -10.72 -5.73
CA GLU A 21 9.02 -9.28 -5.92
C GLU A 21 8.59 -8.53 -4.69
N ASN A 22 7.81 -9.19 -3.82
CA ASN A 22 7.33 -8.61 -2.56
C ASN A 22 6.72 -7.22 -2.76
N ILE A 23 5.94 -7.08 -3.83
CA ILE A 23 5.38 -5.80 -4.25
C ILE A 23 4.32 -5.34 -3.27
N ALA A 24 4.45 -4.13 -2.79
CA ALA A 24 3.42 -3.49 -1.98
C ALA A 24 2.27 -3.02 -2.87
N ASP A 25 1.04 -3.24 -2.41
CA ASP A 25 -0.16 -2.75 -3.06
C ASP A 25 -0.65 -1.53 -2.28
N VAL A 26 -0.77 -0.40 -2.96
CA VAL A 26 -1.15 0.88 -2.35
C VAL A 26 -2.34 1.45 -3.10
N GLU A 27 -3.43 1.71 -2.37
CA GLU A 27 -4.64 2.28 -2.94
C GLU A 27 -5.13 3.47 -2.10
N ILE A 28 -5.83 4.39 -2.74
CA ILE A 28 -6.50 5.49 -2.06
C ILE A 28 -7.97 5.44 -2.42
N ASP A 29 -8.81 5.24 -1.42
CA ASP A 29 -10.26 5.14 -1.54
C ASP A 29 -10.89 6.46 -1.08
N ASN A 30 -11.51 7.17 -2.01
CA ASN A 30 -12.24 8.41 -1.73
C ASN A 30 -13.76 8.24 -1.74
N ILE A 31 -14.22 6.99 -1.83
CA ILE A 31 -15.66 6.70 -1.94
C ILE A 31 -16.26 6.27 -0.60
N SER A 32 -15.56 5.40 0.12
CA SER A 32 -16.10 4.73 1.31
C SER A 32 -16.37 5.67 2.49
N SER A 33 -15.64 6.78 2.60
CA SER A 33 -15.83 7.75 3.68
C SER A 33 -16.26 9.10 3.10
N ALA A 34 -17.25 9.72 3.74
CA ALA A 34 -17.66 11.06 3.36
C ALA A 34 -16.63 12.12 3.79
N THR A 35 -15.83 11.84 4.81
CA THR A 35 -14.94 12.80 5.45
C THR A 35 -13.47 12.61 5.10
N TYR A 36 -13.04 11.37 4.97
CA TYR A 36 -11.62 11.04 4.85
C TYR A 36 -11.29 10.36 3.52
N SER A 37 -10.06 10.58 3.06
CA SER A 37 -9.44 9.70 2.07
C SER A 37 -8.85 8.51 2.81
N ILE A 38 -9.06 7.29 2.32
CA ILE A 38 -8.57 6.10 3.00
C ILE A 38 -7.40 5.53 2.19
N LEU A 39 -6.22 5.55 2.80
CA LEU A 39 -5.04 4.90 2.23
C LEU A 39 -5.02 3.46 2.70
N ILE A 40 -4.96 2.53 1.75
CA ILE A 40 -4.90 1.09 2.04
C ILE A 40 -3.57 0.55 1.54
N VAL A 41 -2.79 -0.04 2.44
CA VAL A 41 -1.48 -0.60 2.13
C VAL A 41 -1.47 -2.09 2.45
N LYS A 42 -1.23 -2.90 1.42
CA LYS A 42 -1.09 -4.35 1.55
C LYS A 42 0.35 -4.72 1.21
N THR A 43 1.05 -5.30 2.15
CA THR A 43 2.46 -5.63 1.95
C THR A 43 2.89 -6.69 2.96
N ASN A 44 4.09 -7.20 2.81
CA ASN A 44 4.68 -8.05 3.83
C ASN A 44 5.01 -7.23 5.08
N ASN A 45 4.89 -7.87 6.24
CA ASN A 45 5.27 -7.23 7.48
C ASN A 45 6.77 -6.93 7.48
N ARG A 46 7.12 -5.68 7.77
CA ARG A 46 8.50 -5.24 7.76
C ARG A 46 8.74 -4.17 8.83
N PRO A 47 9.98 -4.08 9.33
CA PRO A 47 10.32 -3.02 10.28
C PRO A 47 10.11 -1.65 9.69
N LYS A 48 9.73 -0.69 10.49
CA LYS A 48 9.57 0.72 10.13
C LYS A 48 8.48 1.02 9.10
N LEU A 49 7.58 0.06 8.83
CA LEU A 49 6.51 0.26 7.85
C LEU A 49 5.69 1.51 8.16
N LEU A 50 5.19 1.60 9.38
CA LEU A 50 4.40 2.75 9.83
C LEU A 50 5.20 4.03 9.83
N TYR A 51 6.45 3.96 10.25
CA TYR A 51 7.35 5.11 10.26
C TYR A 51 7.56 5.66 8.86
N ASP A 52 7.85 4.77 7.89
CA ASP A 52 8.10 5.18 6.51
C ASP A 52 6.86 5.82 5.87
N ILE A 53 5.70 5.21 6.07
CA ILE A 53 4.43 5.74 5.55
C ILE A 53 4.13 7.09 6.20
N SER A 54 4.23 7.18 7.51
CA SER A 54 3.95 8.41 8.25
C SER A 54 4.85 9.55 7.82
N LYS A 55 6.12 9.26 7.56
CA LYS A 55 7.08 10.25 7.13
C LYS A 55 6.73 10.82 5.75
N ILE A 56 6.31 9.95 4.82
CA ILE A 56 5.88 10.38 3.49
C ILE A 56 4.63 11.26 3.59
N LEU A 57 3.66 10.83 4.38
CA LEU A 57 2.42 11.59 4.55
C LEU A 57 2.69 12.97 5.17
N LEU A 58 3.51 13.02 6.20
CA LEU A 58 3.87 14.27 6.85
C LEU A 58 4.57 15.23 5.89
N LYS A 59 5.49 14.72 5.09
CA LYS A 59 6.20 15.51 4.09
C LYS A 59 5.24 16.15 3.09
N ASN A 60 4.17 15.47 2.77
CA ASN A 60 3.15 15.96 1.85
C ASN A 60 2.03 16.74 2.54
N LYS A 61 2.20 17.07 3.81
CA LYS A 61 1.24 17.83 4.62
C LYS A 61 -0.12 17.14 4.75
N ILE A 62 -0.07 15.81 4.81
CA ILE A 62 -1.26 14.97 4.98
C ILE A 62 -1.32 14.50 6.41
N ILE A 63 -2.50 14.63 7.00
CA ILE A 63 -2.72 14.30 8.40
C ILE A 63 -3.41 12.95 8.50
N ILE A 64 -2.90 12.08 9.36
CA ILE A 64 -3.51 10.80 9.70
C ILE A 64 -4.46 11.03 10.86
N SER A 65 -5.75 10.83 10.64
CA SER A 65 -6.77 10.95 11.70
C SER A 65 -6.97 9.65 12.44
N MET A 66 -6.80 8.52 11.74
CA MET A 66 -6.94 7.19 12.34
C MET A 66 -6.15 6.19 11.51
N ALA A 67 -5.57 5.21 12.17
CA ALA A 67 -4.90 4.10 11.50
C ALA A 67 -5.44 2.79 12.04
N LYS A 68 -5.72 1.86 11.15
CA LYS A 68 -6.11 0.50 11.51
C LYS A 68 -5.04 -0.44 10.98
N ILE A 69 -4.39 -1.15 11.89
CA ILE A 69 -3.33 -2.07 11.58
C ILE A 69 -3.87 -3.49 11.66
N SER A 70 -3.72 -4.23 10.58
CA SER A 70 -4.18 -5.62 10.53
C SER A 70 -3.03 -6.49 10.04
N THR A 71 -2.54 -7.35 10.92
CA THR A 71 -1.46 -8.28 10.61
C THR A 71 -2.03 -9.69 10.53
N ASN A 72 -1.70 -10.39 9.46
CA ASN A 72 -2.16 -11.74 9.23
C ASN A 72 -0.95 -12.59 8.81
N GLY A 73 -0.26 -13.13 9.81
CA GLY A 73 1.01 -13.83 9.59
C GLY A 73 2.10 -12.86 9.16
N ASP A 74 2.71 -13.14 8.02
CA ASP A 74 3.75 -12.29 7.45
C ASP A 74 3.18 -11.15 6.59
N PHE A 75 1.88 -11.05 6.50
CA PHE A 75 1.18 -10.12 5.64
C PHE A 75 0.45 -9.07 6.47
N VAL A 76 0.50 -7.83 6.02
CA VAL A 76 -0.23 -6.75 6.67
C VAL A 76 -1.16 -6.06 5.68
N GLU A 77 -2.31 -5.65 6.18
CA GLU A 77 -3.24 -4.79 5.47
C GLU A 77 -3.57 -3.63 6.41
N ASP A 78 -2.94 -2.50 6.16
CA ASP A 78 -3.10 -1.32 6.98
C ASP A 78 -3.97 -0.30 6.27
N SER A 79 -4.85 0.37 7.01
CA SER A 79 -5.64 1.45 6.46
C SER A 79 -5.48 2.71 7.30
N PHE A 80 -5.39 3.85 6.61
CA PHE A 80 -5.16 5.15 7.23
C PHE A 80 -6.23 6.11 6.76
N HIS A 81 -6.93 6.73 7.68
CA HIS A 81 -7.87 7.80 7.37
C HIS A 81 -7.11 9.11 7.28
N LEU A 82 -7.08 9.68 6.08
CA LEU A 82 -6.26 10.83 5.76
C LEU A 82 -7.12 12.07 5.50
N ARG A 83 -6.58 13.21 5.85
CA ARG A 83 -7.13 14.51 5.46
C ARG A 83 -6.01 15.49 5.16
N SER A 84 -6.32 16.54 4.42
CA SER A 84 -5.38 17.64 4.24
C SER A 84 -5.23 18.44 5.55
N GLU A 85 -4.24 19.31 5.60
CA GLU A 85 -4.06 20.21 6.74
C GLU A 85 -5.27 21.13 6.95
N TYR A 86 -6.10 21.32 5.93
CA TYR A 86 -7.31 22.14 6.00
C TYR A 86 -8.57 21.33 6.31
N GLY A 87 -8.44 20.05 6.55
CA GLY A 87 -9.55 19.18 6.94
C GLY A 87 -10.33 18.56 5.81
N SER A 88 -9.90 18.74 4.56
CA SER A 88 -10.59 18.18 3.40
C SER A 88 -10.00 16.83 2.98
N LYS A 89 -10.76 16.09 2.17
CA LYS A 89 -10.23 14.91 1.50
C LYS A 89 -9.13 15.31 0.51
N ILE A 90 -8.30 14.33 0.19
CA ILE A 90 -7.25 14.50 -0.81
C ILE A 90 -7.84 14.05 -2.14
N GLN A 91 -8.23 15.02 -2.98
CA GLN A 91 -8.97 14.73 -4.22
C GLN A 91 -8.21 15.07 -5.49
N ASN A 92 -7.06 15.72 -5.39
CA ASN A 92 -6.24 16.03 -6.55
C ASN A 92 -5.65 14.75 -7.12
N GLU A 93 -6.00 14.41 -8.35
CA GLU A 93 -5.61 13.15 -8.98
C GLU A 93 -4.10 13.02 -9.16
N ILE A 94 -3.42 14.11 -9.48
CA ILE A 94 -1.96 14.13 -9.65
C ILE A 94 -1.29 13.88 -8.30
N MET A 95 -1.78 14.52 -7.25
CA MET A 95 -1.27 14.33 -5.91
C MET A 95 -1.48 12.90 -5.43
N ILE A 96 -2.65 12.33 -5.66
CA ILE A 96 -2.97 10.94 -5.33
C ILE A 96 -2.00 9.99 -6.02
N LYS A 97 -1.81 10.18 -7.32
CA LYS A 97 -0.91 9.33 -8.10
C LYS A 97 0.53 9.42 -7.60
N ASN A 98 1.00 10.63 -7.34
CA ASN A 98 2.37 10.85 -6.84
C ASN A 98 2.56 10.24 -5.46
N LEU A 99 1.58 10.38 -4.60
CA LEU A 99 1.61 9.82 -3.25
C LEU A 99 1.67 8.29 -3.29
N LYS A 100 0.82 7.66 -4.09
CA LYS A 100 0.83 6.20 -4.26
C LYS A 100 2.18 5.73 -4.78
N THR A 101 2.72 6.39 -5.77
CA THR A 101 4.03 6.05 -6.35
C THR A 101 5.13 6.19 -5.34
N GLU A 102 5.13 7.27 -4.57
CA GLU A 102 6.15 7.51 -3.55
C GLU A 102 6.14 6.42 -2.48
N ILE A 103 4.95 6.06 -2.01
CA ILE A 103 4.80 5.00 -0.99
C ILE A 103 5.24 3.65 -1.56
N GLN A 104 4.78 3.30 -2.76
CA GLN A 104 5.16 2.04 -3.39
C GLN A 104 6.67 1.93 -3.58
N ASN A 105 7.30 2.99 -4.08
CA ASN A 105 8.74 3.01 -4.29
C ASN A 105 9.50 2.83 -2.97
N LYS A 106 9.04 3.48 -1.92
CA LYS A 106 9.68 3.36 -0.61
C LYS A 106 9.55 1.94 -0.07
N LEU A 107 8.37 1.35 -0.16
CA LEU A 107 8.13 0.01 0.37
C LEU A 107 8.83 -1.07 -0.46
N ASN A 108 8.99 -0.86 -1.76
CA ASN A 108 9.65 -1.82 -2.64
C ASN A 108 11.18 -1.65 -2.67
N GLN A 109 11.69 -0.59 -2.10
CA GLN A 109 13.13 -0.29 -2.06
C GLN A 109 13.95 -1.38 -1.38
N ASN A 110 13.44 -1.93 -0.29
CA ASN A 110 14.12 -2.95 0.48
C ASN A 110 14.24 -4.28 -0.29
N LEU A 111 13.34 -4.53 -1.21
CA LEU A 111 13.40 -5.72 -2.04
C LEU A 111 14.58 -5.68 -2.99
N SER A 112 14.80 -4.54 -3.64
CA SER A 112 15.92 -4.35 -4.55
C SER A 112 17.27 -4.54 -3.84
N ASN A 113 17.37 -4.12 -2.60
CA ASN A 113 18.59 -4.24 -1.80
C ASN A 113 18.82 -5.65 -1.26
N ALA A 114 17.79 -6.48 -1.20
CA ALA A 114 17.88 -7.85 -0.70
C ALA A 114 18.36 -8.83 -1.77
N ILE A 115 18.31 -8.43 -3.02
CA ILE A 115 18.77 -9.24 -4.15
C ILE A 115 20.19 -8.85 -4.53
#